data_96f2ff16e89e8fcbca85c0dbc3e8cc7a
#
_entry.id   96f2ff16e89e8fcbca85c0dbc3e8cc7a
#
_cell.length_a   1.000
_cell.length_b   1.000
_cell.length_c   1.000
_cell.angle_alpha   90.00
_cell.angle_beta   90.00
_cell.angle_gamma   90.00
#
_symmetry.space_group_name_H-M   'P 1'
#
loop_
_entity.id
_entity.type
_entity.pdbx_description
1 polymer ?
#
loop_
_entity_poly.entity_id
_entity_poly.type
_entity_poly.pdbx_seq_one_letter_code
_entity_poly.pdbx_strand_id
1 'polypeptide(L)'
;MNQRNNPNQTDRRLLTVSDRDIFVTVQKALLVGIILTNETRADKEESLEELTNLVKTAGSNPSIIQTKRVDKINPKTFIGKGSIIELEEISKSNDIDVVIFDCELTPNQQKELRAIFQCDVVDRTGLILDIFALHAQSKEANLQVELAMSVYLKPRLAGLGATLNQQGGGIGTRGPGETKLETDSRLIDNRINRLRKELKKIEKQRILQSNSREKNNTPLVSIVGYTNAGKSTLLKKLTNADAYAADELFATVDSLQRELKINDIQDPLIISDTVGFIQNLPTTLIESFKSTLLVATKADLLIHVVDAATAIPELHIDTVAGILKQIGTTGNELMVFNKIDKIDKASYNLLLEKYPNAIFISSLKNKGIPELIESIAEEIYGEALFGKYTVKPADLEKISRFGKILNVENESDYLVIELNIREKLANKLCSNKIMENYENA
;
A
#
# COMPACT_ATOMS: atom_id res chain seq x y z
N MET A 1 -6.03 -44.29 -8.00
CA MET A 1 -5.84 -43.31 -6.91
C MET A 1 -5.62 -41.94 -7.52
N ASN A 2 -6.69 -41.17 -7.55
CA ASN A 2 -6.73 -39.84 -8.21
C ASN A 2 -6.16 -38.76 -7.27
N GLN A 3 -5.01 -38.22 -7.60
CA GLN A 3 -4.57 -36.93 -7.03
C GLN A 3 -5.38 -35.83 -7.72
N ARG A 4 -6.24 -35.17 -6.95
CA ARG A 4 -7.00 -34.01 -7.36
C ARG A 4 -6.05 -32.84 -7.54
N ASN A 5 -5.88 -32.40 -8.78
CA ASN A 5 -5.25 -31.13 -9.11
C ASN A 5 -6.00 -29.97 -8.39
N ASN A 6 -5.28 -29.21 -7.62
CA ASN A 6 -5.77 -28.00 -6.96
C ASN A 6 -5.84 -26.88 -8.00
N PRO A 7 -7.01 -26.30 -8.35
CA PRO A 7 -7.14 -25.34 -9.46
C PRO A 7 -6.60 -23.93 -9.17
N ASN A 8 -5.91 -23.69 -8.03
CA ASN A 8 -5.42 -22.38 -7.61
C ASN A 8 -3.91 -22.14 -7.82
N GLN A 9 -3.23 -22.97 -8.61
CA GLN A 9 -1.89 -22.64 -9.09
C GLN A 9 -1.99 -21.95 -10.45
N THR A 10 -2.38 -20.69 -10.44
CA THR A 10 -2.27 -19.82 -11.62
C THR A 10 -0.81 -19.55 -11.95
N ASP A 11 -0.47 -19.68 -13.24
CA ASP A 11 0.83 -19.35 -13.84
C ASP A 11 1.40 -18.03 -13.32
N ARG A 12 2.36 -18.10 -12.41
CA ARG A 12 3.07 -16.93 -11.86
C ARG A 12 4.31 -16.68 -12.70
N ARG A 13 4.26 -15.67 -13.56
CA ARG A 13 5.42 -15.22 -14.35
C ARG A 13 5.80 -13.82 -13.90
N LEU A 14 7.09 -13.61 -13.55
CA LEU A 14 7.68 -12.27 -13.52
C LEU A 14 7.61 -11.67 -14.94
N LEU A 15 7.64 -10.33 -15.11
CA LEU A 15 7.59 -9.61 -16.38
C LEU A 15 8.68 -10.09 -17.36
N THR A 16 8.53 -11.30 -17.85
CA THR A 16 9.44 -11.92 -18.80
C THR A 16 8.77 -11.95 -20.16
N VAL A 17 9.43 -11.38 -21.17
CA VAL A 17 8.95 -11.35 -22.55
C VAL A 17 9.34 -12.66 -23.25
N SER A 18 9.16 -13.81 -22.67
CA SER A 18 9.44 -15.07 -23.35
C SER A 18 8.17 -15.91 -23.52
N ASP A 19 7.71 -16.02 -24.75
CA ASP A 19 6.68 -16.96 -25.24
C ASP A 19 7.16 -18.42 -25.16
N ARG A 20 7.46 -18.93 -24.00
CA ARG A 20 7.70 -20.35 -23.82
C ARG A 20 6.68 -20.93 -22.84
N ASP A 21 5.81 -21.79 -23.37
CA ASP A 21 5.02 -22.73 -22.60
C ASP A 21 5.94 -23.64 -21.78
N ILE A 22 6.22 -23.29 -20.53
CA ILE A 22 7.07 -24.12 -19.66
C ILE A 22 6.34 -24.28 -18.33
N PHE A 23 6.26 -25.52 -17.89
CA PHE A 23 5.88 -25.92 -16.54
C PHE A 23 6.45 -24.95 -15.49
N VAL A 24 5.61 -24.52 -14.54
CA VAL A 24 5.97 -23.56 -13.49
C VAL A 24 7.05 -24.16 -12.59
N THR A 25 8.30 -24.02 -13.02
CA THR A 25 9.44 -24.17 -12.13
C THR A 25 9.67 -22.84 -11.43
N VAL A 26 9.79 -22.88 -10.11
CA VAL A 26 10.12 -21.69 -9.32
C VAL A 26 11.44 -21.12 -9.83
N GLN A 27 11.42 -19.91 -10.41
CA GLN A 27 12.59 -19.26 -10.99
C GLN A 27 13.65 -19.00 -9.92
N LYS A 28 14.89 -19.36 -10.22
CA LYS A 28 16.07 -19.02 -9.38
C LYS A 28 16.49 -17.58 -9.64
N ALA A 29 16.47 -16.75 -8.62
CA ALA A 29 16.82 -15.34 -8.73
C ALA A 29 18.20 -15.03 -8.13
N LEU A 30 19.00 -14.25 -8.85
CA LEU A 30 20.18 -13.58 -8.35
C LEU A 30 19.80 -12.13 -8.01
N LEU A 31 19.90 -11.76 -6.73
CA LEU A 31 19.63 -10.41 -6.25
C LEU A 31 20.91 -9.57 -6.25
N VAL A 32 20.86 -8.40 -6.85
CA VAL A 32 21.99 -7.48 -6.96
C VAL A 32 21.67 -6.18 -6.23
N GLY A 33 22.22 -6.04 -5.03
CA GLY A 33 22.19 -4.80 -4.25
C GLY A 33 23.23 -3.80 -4.75
N ILE A 34 22.83 -2.55 -4.92
CA ILE A 34 23.71 -1.47 -5.33
C ILE A 34 23.91 -0.52 -4.17
N ILE A 35 25.16 -0.30 -3.76
CA ILE A 35 25.54 0.69 -2.75
C ILE A 35 26.12 1.89 -3.49
N LEU A 36 25.43 3.02 -3.42
CA LEU A 36 25.92 4.30 -3.96
C LEU A 36 26.82 4.99 -2.94
N THR A 37 27.60 5.98 -3.39
CA THR A 37 28.60 6.68 -2.57
C THR A 37 28.04 7.29 -1.28
N ASN A 38 26.76 7.66 -1.28
CA ASN A 38 26.07 8.30 -0.13
C ASN A 38 25.27 7.32 0.75
N GLU A 39 25.33 6.01 0.43
CA GLU A 39 24.58 4.98 1.17
C GLU A 39 25.51 4.19 2.09
N THR A 40 25.00 3.77 3.24
CA THR A 40 25.73 2.87 4.13
C THR A 40 25.43 1.41 3.77
N ARG A 41 26.30 0.51 4.23
CA ARG A 41 26.08 -0.92 4.04
C ARG A 41 24.85 -1.40 4.84
N ALA A 42 24.61 -0.82 6.00
CA ALA A 42 23.46 -1.18 6.85
C ALA A 42 22.13 -0.84 6.18
N ASP A 43 22.00 0.38 5.61
CA ASP A 43 20.80 0.79 4.86
C ASP A 43 20.51 -0.17 3.69
N LYS A 44 21.58 -0.68 3.08
CA LYS A 44 21.45 -1.60 1.93
C LYS A 44 21.08 -3.02 2.35
N GLU A 45 21.53 -3.48 3.48
CA GLU A 45 21.17 -4.79 4.02
C GLU A 45 19.66 -4.88 4.27
N GLU A 46 19.03 -3.84 4.83
CA GLU A 46 17.58 -3.78 4.99
C GLU A 46 16.84 -3.75 3.63
N SER A 47 17.30 -2.92 2.68
CA SER A 47 16.73 -2.89 1.31
C SER A 47 16.81 -4.25 0.60
N LEU A 48 17.89 -5.01 0.81
CA LEU A 48 18.06 -6.35 0.25
C LEU A 48 17.20 -7.41 0.95
N GLU A 49 16.99 -7.29 2.25
CA GLU A 49 16.04 -8.13 2.96
C GLU A 49 14.61 -7.89 2.45
N GLU A 50 14.24 -6.64 2.26
CA GLU A 50 12.97 -6.27 1.64
C GLU A 50 12.85 -6.81 0.22
N LEU A 51 13.89 -6.63 -0.64
CA LEU A 51 13.92 -7.19 -1.99
C LEU A 51 13.78 -8.71 -1.98
N THR A 52 14.43 -9.39 -1.05
CA THR A 52 14.32 -10.84 -0.86
C THR A 52 12.87 -11.26 -0.58
N ASN A 53 12.18 -10.52 0.26
CA ASN A 53 10.77 -10.78 0.56
C ASN A 53 9.84 -10.45 -0.62
N LEU A 54 10.14 -9.39 -1.40
CA LEU A 54 9.43 -9.09 -2.64
C LEU A 54 9.56 -10.24 -3.66
N VAL A 55 10.76 -10.78 -3.83
CA VAL A 55 11.03 -11.90 -4.75
C VAL A 55 10.26 -13.16 -4.35
N LYS A 56 10.20 -13.46 -3.05
CA LYS A 56 9.39 -14.57 -2.54
C LYS A 56 7.90 -14.34 -2.79
N THR A 57 7.41 -13.14 -2.55
CA THR A 57 6.01 -12.76 -2.82
C THR A 57 5.67 -12.87 -4.31
N ALA A 58 6.60 -12.54 -5.20
CA ALA A 58 6.45 -12.76 -6.64
C ALA A 58 6.49 -14.24 -7.06
N GLY A 59 6.77 -15.16 -6.13
CA GLY A 59 6.81 -16.61 -6.37
C GLY A 59 8.14 -17.14 -6.90
N SER A 60 9.22 -16.34 -6.85
CA SER A 60 10.57 -16.73 -7.23
C SER A 60 11.43 -17.09 -6.01
N ASN A 61 12.50 -17.86 -6.23
CA ASN A 61 13.43 -18.26 -5.19
C ASN A 61 14.67 -17.35 -5.19
N PRO A 62 14.91 -16.51 -4.16
CA PRO A 62 16.13 -15.74 -4.01
C PRO A 62 17.31 -16.67 -3.68
N SER A 63 17.98 -17.17 -4.71
CA SER A 63 19.03 -18.19 -4.55
C SER A 63 20.36 -17.59 -4.12
N ILE A 64 20.72 -16.42 -4.63
CA ILE A 64 22.00 -15.76 -4.38
C ILE A 64 21.78 -14.26 -4.21
N ILE A 65 22.46 -13.66 -3.24
CA ILE A 65 22.46 -12.23 -2.99
C ILE A 65 23.88 -11.70 -3.15
N GLN A 66 24.06 -10.69 -3.98
CA GLN A 66 25.32 -10.01 -4.21
C GLN A 66 25.19 -8.51 -4.03
N THR A 67 26.19 -7.90 -3.42
CA THR A 67 26.22 -6.45 -3.21
C THR A 67 27.40 -5.86 -3.99
N LYS A 68 27.16 -4.78 -4.75
CA LYS A 68 28.18 -4.09 -5.52
C LYS A 68 28.21 -2.61 -5.17
N ARG A 69 29.40 -2.09 -4.88
CA ARG A 69 29.61 -0.66 -4.68
C ARG A 69 29.77 0.03 -6.02
N VAL A 70 29.08 1.16 -6.20
CA VAL A 70 29.07 1.93 -7.44
C VAL A 70 29.36 3.39 -7.13
N ASP A 71 30.61 3.81 -7.42
CA ASP A 71 31.00 5.21 -7.23
C ASP A 71 30.51 6.08 -8.39
N LYS A 72 30.43 5.53 -9.60
CA LYS A 72 29.91 6.21 -10.78
C LYS A 72 29.04 5.26 -11.60
N ILE A 73 27.80 5.65 -11.83
CA ILE A 73 26.83 4.88 -12.61
C ILE A 73 27.31 4.78 -14.06
N ASN A 74 27.39 3.54 -14.57
CA ASN A 74 27.66 3.28 -15.96
C ASN A 74 26.41 3.50 -16.81
N PRO A 75 26.42 4.35 -17.85
CA PRO A 75 25.23 4.62 -18.67
C PRO A 75 24.65 3.39 -19.39
N LYS A 76 25.52 2.37 -19.69
CA LYS A 76 25.09 1.15 -20.41
C LYS A 76 24.64 0.02 -19.49
N THR A 77 25.26 -0.15 -18.34
CA THR A 77 25.14 -1.37 -17.52
C THR A 77 24.90 -1.09 -16.06
N PHE A 78 24.74 0.18 -15.65
CA PHE A 78 24.63 0.67 -14.30
C PHE A 78 25.90 0.46 -13.46
N ILE A 79 26.46 -0.75 -13.48
CA ILE A 79 27.66 -1.18 -12.73
C ILE A 79 28.89 -1.28 -13.66
N GLY A 80 30.07 -1.33 -13.06
CA GLY A 80 31.36 -1.43 -13.80
C GLY A 80 31.58 -2.80 -14.45
N LYS A 81 32.45 -2.84 -15.45
CA LYS A 81 32.75 -4.08 -16.22
C LYS A 81 33.20 -5.26 -15.34
N GLY A 82 34.06 -5.02 -14.36
CA GLY A 82 34.54 -6.09 -13.46
C GLY A 82 33.42 -6.76 -12.68
N SER A 83 32.51 -5.94 -12.10
CA SER A 83 31.35 -6.45 -11.37
C SER A 83 30.40 -7.22 -12.29
N ILE A 84 30.27 -6.82 -13.56
CA ILE A 84 29.44 -7.54 -14.53
C ILE A 84 29.99 -8.94 -14.81
N ILE A 85 31.29 -9.06 -15.10
CA ILE A 85 31.91 -10.35 -15.38
C ILE A 85 31.72 -11.31 -14.19
N GLU A 86 31.97 -10.83 -12.99
CA GLU A 86 31.76 -11.63 -11.77
C GLU A 86 30.31 -12.09 -11.62
N LEU A 87 29.32 -11.19 -11.80
CA LEU A 87 27.91 -11.53 -11.70
C LEU A 87 27.46 -12.46 -12.85
N GLU A 88 28.02 -12.32 -14.04
CA GLU A 88 27.76 -13.21 -15.18
C GLU A 88 28.26 -14.64 -14.90
N GLU A 89 29.48 -14.78 -14.34
CA GLU A 89 30.02 -16.08 -13.92
C GLU A 89 29.16 -16.73 -12.84
N ILE A 90 28.73 -15.95 -11.84
CA ILE A 90 27.81 -16.42 -10.78
C ILE A 90 26.49 -16.88 -11.39
N SER A 91 25.91 -16.09 -12.29
CA SER A 91 24.64 -16.41 -12.94
C SER A 91 24.70 -17.71 -13.72
N LYS A 92 25.75 -17.90 -14.52
CA LYS A 92 25.96 -19.11 -15.33
C LYS A 92 26.27 -20.35 -14.51
N SER A 93 27.13 -20.22 -13.48
CA SER A 93 27.53 -21.37 -12.64
C SER A 93 26.42 -21.89 -11.73
N ASN A 94 25.36 -21.11 -11.48
CA ASN A 94 24.25 -21.49 -10.63
C ASN A 94 22.92 -21.68 -11.36
N ASP A 95 22.92 -21.65 -12.69
CA ASP A 95 21.71 -21.76 -13.52
C ASP A 95 20.61 -20.78 -13.08
N ILE A 96 20.97 -19.48 -13.05
CA ILE A 96 20.07 -18.40 -12.66
C ILE A 96 19.09 -18.09 -13.80
N ASP A 97 17.79 -18.06 -13.49
CA ASP A 97 16.74 -17.77 -14.46
C ASP A 97 16.47 -16.27 -14.59
N VAL A 98 16.67 -15.50 -13.51
CA VAL A 98 16.41 -14.06 -13.46
C VAL A 98 17.40 -13.32 -12.58
N VAL A 99 17.93 -12.18 -13.04
CA VAL A 99 18.76 -11.25 -12.27
C VAL A 99 17.92 -10.04 -11.88
N ILE A 100 17.84 -9.75 -10.58
CA ILE A 100 17.00 -8.69 -10.04
C ILE A 100 17.87 -7.62 -9.40
N PHE A 101 17.80 -6.39 -9.93
CA PHE A 101 18.55 -5.24 -9.43
C PHE A 101 17.72 -4.45 -8.40
N ASP A 102 18.33 -4.14 -7.26
CA ASP A 102 17.76 -3.30 -6.23
C ASP A 102 17.93 -1.80 -6.54
N CYS A 103 17.62 -1.42 -7.76
CA CYS A 103 17.59 -0.05 -8.23
C CYS A 103 16.69 0.03 -9.47
N GLU A 104 16.39 1.24 -9.93
CA GLU A 104 15.68 1.45 -11.20
C GLU A 104 16.68 1.43 -12.35
N LEU A 105 16.41 0.63 -13.40
CA LEU A 105 17.21 0.52 -14.60
C LEU A 105 16.57 1.29 -15.75
N THR A 106 17.38 2.02 -16.50
CA THR A 106 16.92 2.57 -17.78
C THR A 106 16.65 1.44 -18.78
N PRO A 107 15.77 1.64 -19.77
CA PRO A 107 15.49 0.63 -20.80
C PRO A 107 16.73 0.12 -21.52
N ASN A 108 17.70 1.01 -21.78
CA ASN A 108 18.95 0.63 -22.41
C ASN A 108 19.85 -0.23 -21.50
N GLN A 109 19.94 0.13 -20.21
CA GLN A 109 20.69 -0.66 -19.23
C GLN A 109 20.10 -2.07 -19.11
N GLN A 110 18.78 -2.18 -19.00
CA GLN A 110 18.12 -3.47 -18.90
C GLN A 110 18.35 -4.33 -20.13
N LYS A 111 18.30 -3.74 -21.33
CA LYS A 111 18.58 -4.42 -22.60
C LYS A 111 20.01 -4.95 -22.66
N GLU A 112 20.99 -4.10 -22.34
CA GLU A 112 22.43 -4.48 -22.38
C GLU A 112 22.71 -5.60 -21.33
N LEU A 113 22.15 -5.47 -20.11
CA LEU A 113 22.32 -6.48 -19.08
C LEU A 113 21.69 -7.83 -19.46
N ARG A 114 20.49 -7.85 -20.10
CA ARG A 114 19.89 -9.07 -20.65
C ARG A 114 20.79 -9.75 -21.69
N ALA A 115 21.42 -8.95 -22.57
CA ALA A 115 22.31 -9.49 -23.57
C ALA A 115 23.57 -10.13 -22.98
N ILE A 116 24.04 -9.60 -21.84
CA ILE A 116 25.24 -10.11 -21.13
C ILE A 116 24.89 -11.37 -20.34
N PHE A 117 23.85 -11.30 -19.47
CA PHE A 117 23.47 -12.42 -18.59
C PHE A 117 22.80 -13.58 -19.32
N GLN A 118 22.27 -13.35 -20.51
CA GLN A 118 21.51 -14.33 -21.32
C GLN A 118 20.30 -14.93 -20.57
N CYS A 119 19.81 -14.23 -19.57
CA CYS A 119 18.61 -14.52 -18.80
C CYS A 119 17.78 -13.26 -18.59
N ASP A 120 16.63 -13.37 -17.94
CA ASP A 120 15.81 -12.21 -17.66
C ASP A 120 16.48 -11.28 -16.65
N VAL A 121 16.35 -9.96 -16.89
CA VAL A 121 16.81 -8.91 -15.98
C VAL A 121 15.63 -8.04 -15.62
N VAL A 122 15.35 -7.93 -14.33
CA VAL A 122 14.25 -7.16 -13.77
C VAL A 122 14.81 -6.14 -12.80
N ASP A 123 14.27 -4.94 -12.80
CA ASP A 123 14.55 -3.93 -11.78
C ASP A 123 13.50 -3.94 -10.67
N ARG A 124 13.74 -3.21 -9.59
CA ARG A 124 12.82 -3.12 -8.45
C ARG A 124 11.41 -2.68 -8.89
N THR A 125 11.30 -1.75 -9.84
CA THR A 125 10.02 -1.28 -10.37
C THR A 125 9.25 -2.39 -11.08
N GLY A 126 9.92 -3.15 -11.94
CA GLY A 126 9.32 -4.29 -12.64
C GLY A 126 8.81 -5.35 -11.67
N LEU A 127 9.61 -5.69 -10.66
CA LEU A 127 9.23 -6.67 -9.62
C LEU A 127 7.98 -6.23 -8.82
N ILE A 128 7.91 -4.96 -8.41
CA ILE A 128 6.74 -4.43 -7.70
C ILE A 128 5.49 -4.47 -8.58
N LEU A 129 5.62 -4.15 -9.88
CA LEU A 129 4.52 -4.24 -10.84
C LEU A 129 4.00 -5.67 -11.01
N ASP A 130 4.90 -6.66 -11.04
CA ASP A 130 4.51 -8.07 -11.11
C ASP A 130 3.72 -8.49 -9.87
N ILE A 131 4.16 -8.09 -8.67
CA ILE A 131 3.45 -8.36 -7.41
C ILE A 131 2.07 -7.71 -7.42
N PHE A 132 1.97 -6.46 -7.89
CA PHE A 132 0.67 -5.79 -8.00
C PHE A 132 -0.26 -6.50 -8.99
N ALA A 133 0.27 -7.01 -10.10
CA ALA A 133 -0.53 -7.78 -11.06
C ALA A 133 -1.06 -9.10 -10.47
N LEU A 134 -0.32 -9.71 -9.56
CA LEU A 134 -0.76 -10.92 -8.85
C LEU A 134 -1.87 -10.65 -7.82
N HIS A 135 -1.85 -9.48 -7.16
CA HIS A 135 -2.75 -9.16 -6.06
C HIS A 135 -3.94 -8.27 -6.43
N ALA A 136 -3.94 -7.63 -7.61
CA ALA A 136 -5.05 -6.81 -8.06
C ALA A 136 -6.29 -7.67 -8.35
N GLN A 137 -7.37 -7.45 -7.59
CA GLN A 137 -8.62 -8.21 -7.71
C GLN A 137 -9.76 -7.34 -8.27
N SER A 138 -9.83 -6.07 -7.86
CA SER A 138 -10.86 -5.18 -8.35
C SER A 138 -10.60 -4.72 -9.79
N LYS A 139 -11.67 -4.33 -10.47
CA LYS A 139 -11.56 -3.73 -11.81
C LYS A 139 -10.68 -2.48 -11.81
N GLU A 140 -10.74 -1.68 -10.75
CA GLU A 140 -9.96 -0.46 -10.62
C GLU A 140 -8.47 -0.77 -10.45
N ALA A 141 -8.11 -1.65 -9.50
CA ALA A 141 -6.73 -2.07 -9.29
C ALA A 141 -6.12 -2.69 -10.56
N ASN A 142 -6.86 -3.56 -11.24
CA ASN A 142 -6.42 -4.14 -12.51
C ASN A 142 -6.14 -3.04 -13.57
N LEU A 143 -7.01 -2.04 -13.72
CA LEU A 143 -6.79 -0.93 -14.65
C LEU A 143 -5.59 -0.06 -14.26
N GLN A 144 -5.36 0.17 -12.96
CA GLN A 144 -4.21 0.91 -12.44
C GLN A 144 -2.90 0.17 -12.70
N VAL A 145 -2.86 -1.12 -12.37
CA VAL A 145 -1.68 -1.97 -12.61
C VAL A 145 -1.40 -2.06 -14.11
N GLU A 146 -2.40 -2.28 -14.93
CA GLU A 146 -2.26 -2.35 -16.37
C GLU A 146 -1.74 -1.02 -16.97
N LEU A 147 -2.21 0.12 -16.45
CA LEU A 147 -1.71 1.44 -16.81
C LEU A 147 -0.23 1.59 -16.45
N ALA A 148 0.13 1.26 -15.19
CA ALA A 148 1.50 1.35 -14.71
C ALA A 148 2.45 0.45 -15.51
N MET A 149 2.04 -0.79 -15.77
CA MET A 149 2.79 -1.72 -16.63
C MET A 149 2.96 -1.19 -18.07
N SER A 150 1.90 -0.64 -18.66
CA SER A 150 1.96 -0.09 -20.02
C SER A 150 2.93 1.10 -20.09
N VAL A 151 2.94 1.96 -19.07
CA VAL A 151 3.87 3.10 -18.98
C VAL A 151 5.32 2.62 -18.78
N TYR A 152 5.53 1.62 -17.92
CA TYR A 152 6.84 1.03 -17.66
C TYR A 152 7.42 0.30 -18.88
N LEU A 153 6.60 -0.46 -19.61
CA LEU A 153 7.00 -1.26 -20.76
C LEU A 153 7.21 -0.41 -22.04
N LYS A 154 6.43 0.67 -22.21
CA LYS A 154 6.49 1.50 -23.43
C LYS A 154 7.93 1.87 -23.86
N PRO A 155 8.79 2.47 -23.01
CA PRO A 155 10.17 2.80 -23.41
C PRO A 155 11.06 1.56 -23.58
N ARG A 156 10.70 0.42 -22.97
CA ARG A 156 11.44 -0.85 -23.02
C ARG A 156 11.18 -1.65 -24.29
N LEU A 157 10.05 -1.48 -24.93
CA LEU A 157 9.72 -2.13 -26.22
C LEU A 157 10.57 -1.63 -27.38
N ALA A 158 11.00 -0.38 -27.37
CA ALA A 158 11.90 0.16 -28.39
C ALA A 158 13.23 -0.62 -28.51
N GLY A 159 13.62 -1.38 -27.47
CA GLY A 159 14.79 -2.25 -27.49
C GLY A 159 14.54 -3.70 -27.98
N LEU A 160 13.31 -4.19 -27.91
CA LEU A 160 12.95 -5.58 -28.24
C LEU A 160 12.68 -5.81 -29.73
N GLY A 161 12.28 -4.76 -30.48
CA GLY A 161 11.98 -4.85 -31.91
C GLY A 161 13.16 -5.25 -32.81
N ALA A 162 14.40 -4.99 -32.38
CA ALA A 162 15.58 -5.39 -33.11
C ALA A 162 15.86 -6.91 -33.08
N THR A 163 15.51 -7.57 -31.99
CA THR A 163 15.71 -9.03 -31.79
C THR A 163 14.64 -9.86 -32.50
N LEU A 164 13.39 -9.35 -32.57
CA LEU A 164 12.29 -10.00 -33.31
C LEU A 164 12.45 -9.89 -34.86
N ASN A 165 13.18 -8.91 -35.36
CA ASN A 165 13.42 -8.75 -36.79
C ASN A 165 14.45 -9.73 -37.39
N GLN A 166 15.25 -10.42 -36.57
CA GLN A 166 16.24 -11.40 -37.06
C GLN A 166 15.62 -12.78 -37.40
N GLN A 167 14.39 -13.08 -36.99
CA GLN A 167 13.73 -14.37 -37.28
C GLN A 167 12.75 -14.33 -38.45
N GLY A 168 12.55 -13.19 -39.10
CA GLY A 168 11.62 -13.03 -40.21
C GLY A 168 12.29 -12.58 -41.50
N GLY A 169 13.13 -13.38 -42.10
CA GLY A 169 13.63 -13.18 -43.46
C GLY A 169 12.54 -13.35 -44.50
N GLY A 170 11.88 -12.28 -44.91
CA GLY A 170 10.92 -12.24 -45.98
C GLY A 170 10.90 -10.87 -46.62
N ILE A 171 11.55 -10.73 -47.79
CA ILE A 171 11.41 -9.56 -48.69
C ILE A 171 10.02 -9.59 -49.27
N GLY A 172 9.12 -8.73 -48.80
CA GLY A 172 7.77 -8.63 -49.32
C GLY A 172 7.01 -7.41 -48.79
N THR A 173 7.06 -6.34 -49.57
CA THR A 173 6.01 -5.28 -49.67
C THR A 173 5.45 -4.70 -48.40
N ARG A 174 6.21 -3.83 -47.72
CA ARG A 174 5.66 -2.76 -46.93
C ARG A 174 5.80 -1.45 -47.70
N GLY A 175 4.67 -0.78 -47.89
CA GLY A 175 4.66 0.56 -48.45
C GLY A 175 5.43 1.55 -47.57
N PRO A 176 5.63 2.82 -47.95
CA PRO A 176 6.27 3.86 -47.16
C PRO A 176 5.34 4.21 -45.98
N GLY A 177 5.36 3.40 -44.93
CA GLY A 177 4.51 3.47 -43.76
C GLY A 177 5.22 2.89 -42.55
N GLU A 178 4.89 3.38 -41.41
CA GLU A 178 5.34 3.11 -40.02
C GLU A 178 6.12 1.82 -39.83
N THR A 179 7.27 1.91 -39.16
CA THR A 179 8.02 0.73 -38.72
C THR A 179 7.18 -0.06 -37.71
N LYS A 180 7.42 -1.38 -37.58
CA LYS A 180 6.71 -2.22 -36.58
C LYS A 180 6.77 -1.62 -35.18
N LEU A 181 7.88 -0.96 -34.84
CA LEU A 181 8.08 -0.25 -33.58
C LEU A 181 7.16 0.96 -33.40
N GLU A 182 6.90 1.72 -34.47
CA GLU A 182 5.98 2.86 -34.44
C GLU A 182 4.55 2.38 -34.26
N THR A 183 4.18 1.29 -34.94
CA THR A 183 2.86 0.67 -34.81
C THR A 183 2.65 0.14 -33.39
N ASP A 184 3.61 -0.57 -32.83
CA ASP A 184 3.54 -1.13 -31.47
C ASP A 184 3.50 0.02 -30.43
N SER A 185 4.32 1.05 -30.57
CA SER A 185 4.28 2.25 -29.72
C SER A 185 2.92 2.95 -29.76
N ARG A 186 2.32 3.09 -30.94
CA ARG A 186 1.00 3.71 -31.12
C ARG A 186 -0.11 2.86 -30.47
N LEU A 187 -0.04 1.53 -30.57
CA LEU A 187 -0.99 0.63 -29.91
C LEU A 187 -0.94 0.81 -28.39
N ILE A 188 0.26 0.90 -27.80
CA ILE A 188 0.42 1.12 -26.36
C ILE A 188 -0.06 2.51 -25.95
N ASP A 189 0.22 3.56 -26.73
CA ASP A 189 -0.29 4.90 -26.44
C ASP A 189 -1.82 4.94 -26.47
N ASN A 190 -2.45 4.28 -27.42
CA ASN A 190 -3.89 4.14 -27.47
C ASN A 190 -4.43 3.39 -26.24
N ARG A 191 -3.72 2.33 -25.79
CA ARG A 191 -4.09 1.58 -24.59
C ARG A 191 -3.97 2.43 -23.34
N ILE A 192 -2.85 3.12 -23.13
CA ILE A 192 -2.65 4.08 -22.04
C ILE A 192 -3.76 5.12 -21.98
N ASN A 193 -4.09 5.73 -23.13
CA ASN A 193 -5.15 6.74 -23.22
C ASN A 193 -6.53 6.17 -22.89
N ARG A 194 -6.82 4.94 -23.31
CA ARG A 194 -8.07 4.24 -22.96
C ARG A 194 -8.14 3.98 -21.45
N LEU A 195 -7.08 3.42 -20.86
CA LEU A 195 -7.02 3.12 -19.44
C LEU A 195 -7.18 4.38 -18.58
N ARG A 196 -6.51 5.48 -18.94
CA ARG A 196 -6.69 6.78 -18.28
C ARG A 196 -8.13 7.27 -18.34
N LYS A 197 -8.82 7.10 -19.46
CA LYS A 197 -10.23 7.49 -19.59
C LYS A 197 -11.15 6.63 -18.72
N GLU A 198 -10.89 5.33 -18.61
CA GLU A 198 -11.66 4.41 -17.76
C GLU A 198 -11.44 4.73 -16.26
N LEU A 199 -10.21 4.92 -15.82
CA LEU A 199 -9.88 5.33 -14.46
C LEU A 199 -10.52 6.67 -14.09
N LYS A 200 -10.50 7.65 -14.99
CA LYS A 200 -11.17 8.95 -14.75
C LYS A 200 -12.69 8.84 -14.57
N LYS A 201 -13.34 7.83 -15.18
CA LYS A 201 -14.77 7.57 -14.93
C LYS A 201 -14.97 7.01 -13.50
N ILE A 202 -14.12 6.10 -13.07
CA ILE A 202 -14.18 5.52 -11.71
C ILE A 202 -13.92 6.60 -10.65
N GLU A 203 -12.93 7.47 -10.87
CA GLU A 203 -12.62 8.60 -10.00
C GLU A 203 -13.83 9.54 -9.82
N LYS A 204 -14.53 9.87 -10.92
CA LYS A 204 -15.75 10.69 -10.84
C LYS A 204 -16.85 10.02 -10.00
N GLN A 205 -17.03 8.70 -10.12
CA GLN A 205 -17.99 7.97 -9.30
C GLN A 205 -17.62 8.00 -7.82
N ARG A 206 -16.32 7.84 -7.49
CA ARG A 206 -15.79 7.96 -6.11
C ARG A 206 -16.03 9.37 -5.53
N ILE A 207 -15.81 10.42 -6.32
CA ILE A 207 -16.08 11.79 -5.88
C ILE A 207 -17.57 11.96 -5.53
N LEU A 208 -18.49 11.42 -6.33
CA LEU A 208 -19.93 11.48 -6.02
C LEU A 208 -20.27 10.71 -4.73
N GLN A 209 -19.68 9.56 -4.51
CA GLN A 209 -19.85 8.79 -3.27
C GLN A 209 -19.26 9.53 -2.06
N SER A 210 -18.07 10.14 -2.21
CA SER A 210 -17.45 10.96 -1.17
C SER A 210 -18.33 12.16 -0.79
N ASN A 211 -18.90 12.87 -1.77
CA ASN A 211 -19.79 13.99 -1.53
C ASN A 211 -21.08 13.56 -0.78
N SER A 212 -21.60 12.37 -1.07
CA SER A 212 -22.76 11.81 -0.36
C SER A 212 -22.40 11.50 1.11
N ARG A 213 -21.20 10.94 1.35
CA ARG A 213 -20.67 10.67 2.68
C ARG A 213 -20.48 11.97 3.47
N GLU A 214 -19.88 13.00 2.86
CA GLU A 214 -19.68 14.31 3.48
C GLU A 214 -21.02 14.97 3.87
N LYS A 215 -22.05 14.85 3.01
CA LYS A 215 -23.40 15.32 3.33
C LYS A 215 -24.01 14.60 4.54
N ASN A 216 -23.72 13.31 4.70
CA ASN A 216 -24.21 12.51 5.83
C ASN A 216 -23.34 12.68 7.07
N ASN A 217 -22.25 13.49 7.03
CA ASN A 217 -21.26 13.65 8.10
C ASN A 217 -20.69 12.31 8.61
N THR A 218 -20.51 11.32 7.74
CA THR A 218 -19.91 10.04 8.10
C THR A 218 -18.39 10.17 8.05
N PRO A 219 -17.68 10.06 9.18
CA PRO A 219 -16.22 10.21 9.21
C PRO A 219 -15.50 9.10 8.44
N LEU A 220 -14.35 9.43 7.88
CA LEU A 220 -13.45 8.49 7.22
C LEU A 220 -12.13 8.42 7.96
N VAL A 221 -11.76 7.24 8.37
CA VAL A 221 -10.44 6.91 8.90
C VAL A 221 -9.68 6.11 7.87
N SER A 222 -8.44 6.46 7.59
CA SER A 222 -7.59 5.73 6.63
C SER A 222 -6.40 5.12 7.33
N ILE A 223 -6.18 3.81 7.14
CA ILE A 223 -5.00 3.12 7.64
C ILE A 223 -3.89 3.26 6.60
N VAL A 224 -2.77 3.85 6.99
CA VAL A 224 -1.57 4.03 6.18
C VAL A 224 -0.38 3.37 6.89
N GLY A 225 0.67 3.10 6.16
CA GLY A 225 1.89 2.54 6.76
C GLY A 225 2.67 1.70 5.76
N TYR A 226 3.85 1.29 6.19
CA TYR A 226 4.76 0.50 5.37
C TYR A 226 4.17 -0.87 4.99
N THR A 227 4.70 -1.52 3.94
CA THR A 227 4.33 -2.90 3.60
C THR A 227 4.60 -3.82 4.78
N ASN A 228 3.75 -4.81 4.96
CA ASN A 228 3.82 -5.78 6.07
C ASN A 228 3.78 -5.18 7.49
N ALA A 229 3.41 -3.92 7.71
CA ALA A 229 3.19 -3.38 9.06
C ALA A 229 1.95 -3.95 9.77
N GLY A 230 1.13 -4.72 9.05
CA GLY A 230 -0.07 -5.38 9.58
C GLY A 230 -1.35 -4.58 9.42
N LYS A 231 -1.44 -3.67 8.43
CA LYS A 231 -2.62 -2.85 8.14
C LYS A 231 -3.89 -3.65 7.91
N SER A 232 -3.84 -4.63 7.00
CA SER A 232 -5.01 -5.46 6.65
C SER A 232 -5.42 -6.38 7.80
N THR A 233 -4.46 -6.84 8.60
CA THR A 233 -4.73 -7.57 9.85
C THR A 233 -5.43 -6.68 10.87
N LEU A 234 -4.98 -5.42 11.00
CA LEU A 234 -5.61 -4.44 11.88
C LEU A 234 -7.03 -4.12 11.41
N LEU A 235 -7.25 -3.85 10.13
CA LEU A 235 -8.58 -3.63 9.56
C LEU A 235 -9.54 -4.79 9.90
N LYS A 236 -9.08 -6.03 9.69
CA LYS A 236 -9.85 -7.24 10.04
C LYS A 236 -10.23 -7.26 11.52
N LYS A 237 -9.29 -6.92 12.41
CA LYS A 237 -9.55 -6.90 13.86
C LYS A 237 -10.52 -5.81 14.27
N LEU A 238 -10.40 -4.62 13.72
CA LEU A 238 -11.27 -3.48 14.03
C LEU A 238 -12.70 -3.69 13.53
N THR A 239 -12.89 -4.37 12.39
CA THR A 239 -14.20 -4.47 11.73
C THR A 239 -14.87 -5.83 11.88
N ASN A 240 -14.21 -6.81 12.49
CA ASN A 240 -14.66 -8.21 12.56
C ASN A 240 -15.04 -8.80 11.19
N ALA A 241 -14.49 -8.27 10.10
CA ALA A 241 -14.80 -8.69 8.75
C ALA A 241 -13.76 -9.70 8.25
N ASP A 242 -14.20 -10.62 7.36
CA ASP A 242 -13.28 -11.50 6.64
C ASP A 242 -12.51 -10.69 5.59
N ALA A 243 -11.39 -10.11 5.97
CA ALA A 243 -10.43 -9.52 5.06
C ALA A 243 -9.31 -10.53 4.79
N TYR A 244 -8.86 -10.62 3.54
CA TYR A 244 -7.68 -11.40 3.20
C TYR A 244 -6.46 -10.73 3.84
N ALA A 245 -5.84 -11.39 4.80
CA ALA A 245 -4.60 -10.94 5.43
C ALA A 245 -3.57 -12.06 5.24
N ALA A 246 -2.58 -11.81 4.40
CA ALA A 246 -1.42 -12.68 4.21
C ALA A 246 -0.17 -11.99 4.77
N ASP A 247 0.79 -12.78 5.22
CA ASP A 247 2.12 -12.30 5.61
C ASP A 247 3.01 -12.15 4.35
N GLU A 248 2.50 -11.37 3.39
CA GLU A 248 3.12 -11.11 2.10
C GLU A 248 3.17 -9.59 1.87
N LEU A 249 4.23 -9.13 1.19
CA LEU A 249 4.35 -7.72 0.82
C LEU A 249 3.28 -7.39 -0.23
N PHE A 250 2.63 -6.22 -0.10
CA PHE A 250 1.54 -5.81 -0.99
C PHE A 250 0.36 -6.79 -1.08
N ALA A 251 0.04 -7.47 0.03
CA ALA A 251 -1.15 -8.34 0.11
C ALA A 251 -2.46 -7.58 -0.21
N THR A 252 -2.47 -6.26 -0.01
CA THR A 252 -3.59 -5.37 -0.34
C THR A 252 -3.16 -4.35 -1.38
N VAL A 253 -3.72 -4.44 -2.59
CA VAL A 253 -3.60 -3.46 -3.67
C VAL A 253 -4.90 -2.66 -3.81
N ASP A 254 -6.01 -3.28 -3.46
CA ASP A 254 -7.35 -2.69 -3.46
C ASP A 254 -7.64 -1.95 -2.16
N SER A 255 -8.14 -0.71 -2.21
CA SER A 255 -8.61 -0.03 -1.01
C SER A 255 -9.92 -0.67 -0.53
N LEU A 256 -9.87 -1.32 0.62
CA LEU A 256 -11.03 -1.92 1.26
C LEU A 256 -11.65 -0.92 2.26
N GLN A 257 -12.91 -0.56 2.06
CA GLN A 257 -13.66 0.26 3.01
C GLN A 257 -14.62 -0.62 3.81
N ARG A 258 -14.68 -0.41 5.12
CA ARG A 258 -15.51 -1.14 6.06
C ARG A 258 -16.09 -0.19 7.09
N GLU A 259 -17.19 -0.61 7.69
CA GLU A 259 -17.78 0.08 8.83
C GLU A 259 -17.05 -0.32 10.12
N LEU A 260 -16.66 0.67 10.90
CA LEU A 260 -16.16 0.50 12.26
C LEU A 260 -17.23 1.02 13.22
N LYS A 261 -17.66 0.14 14.13
CA LYS A 261 -18.59 0.49 15.20
C LYS A 261 -17.82 1.00 16.41
N ILE A 262 -18.23 2.15 16.90
CA ILE A 262 -17.72 2.74 18.14
C ILE A 262 -18.75 2.46 19.23
N ASN A 263 -18.27 2.13 20.42
CA ASN A 263 -19.16 1.95 21.58
C ASN A 263 -19.95 3.25 21.81
N ASP A 264 -21.22 3.10 22.17
CA ASP A 264 -22.15 4.20 22.45
C ASP A 264 -22.51 5.10 21.25
N ILE A 265 -22.02 4.82 20.04
CA ILE A 265 -22.36 5.51 18.79
C ILE A 265 -22.98 4.49 17.82
N GLN A 266 -24.26 4.70 17.45
CA GLN A 266 -24.96 3.77 16.56
C GLN A 266 -24.53 3.94 15.11
N ASP A 267 -24.26 5.18 14.68
CA ASP A 267 -23.82 5.45 13.32
C ASP A 267 -22.32 5.08 13.17
N PRO A 268 -21.99 4.09 12.33
CA PRO A 268 -20.61 3.64 12.15
C PRO A 268 -19.79 4.71 11.45
N LEU A 269 -18.50 4.75 11.75
CA LEU A 269 -17.52 5.44 10.89
C LEU A 269 -16.99 4.50 9.81
N ILE A 270 -16.47 5.06 8.73
CA ILE A 270 -15.85 4.29 7.66
C ILE A 270 -14.35 4.20 7.92
N ILE A 271 -13.82 2.99 7.92
CA ILE A 271 -12.37 2.75 7.96
C ILE A 271 -11.91 2.14 6.64
N SER A 272 -10.79 2.63 6.11
CA SER A 272 -10.23 2.20 4.83
C SER A 272 -8.80 1.71 4.99
N ASP A 273 -8.48 0.54 4.42
CA ASP A 273 -7.10 0.12 4.21
C ASP A 273 -6.55 0.77 2.93
N THR A 274 -5.25 1.00 2.89
CA THR A 274 -4.55 1.52 1.72
C THR A 274 -3.44 0.57 1.28
N VAL A 275 -2.96 0.76 0.06
CA VAL A 275 -1.76 0.08 -0.44
C VAL A 275 -0.59 0.35 0.50
N GLY A 276 0.19 -0.69 0.83
CA GLY A 276 1.40 -0.53 1.65
C GLY A 276 2.46 0.29 0.93
N PHE A 277 3.12 1.16 1.67
CA PHE A 277 4.26 1.93 1.17
C PHE A 277 5.55 1.11 1.25
N ILE A 278 6.49 1.42 0.40
CA ILE A 278 7.80 0.77 0.29
C ILE A 278 8.86 1.81 -0.02
N GLN A 279 10.11 1.51 0.31
CA GLN A 279 11.23 2.36 -0.08
C GLN A 279 11.35 2.47 -1.60
N ASN A 280 11.79 3.63 -2.06
CA ASN A 280 12.05 3.91 -3.47
C ASN A 280 10.85 3.57 -4.38
N LEU A 281 9.61 3.85 -3.90
CA LEU A 281 8.41 3.67 -4.71
C LEU A 281 8.50 4.59 -5.94
N PRO A 282 8.50 4.04 -7.17
CA PRO A 282 8.62 4.84 -8.39
C PRO A 282 7.50 5.87 -8.52
N THR A 283 7.84 7.08 -8.96
CA THR A 283 6.84 8.16 -9.16
C THR A 283 5.74 7.76 -10.14
N THR A 284 6.05 6.96 -11.14
CA THR A 284 5.09 6.41 -12.11
C THR A 284 4.04 5.51 -11.44
N LEU A 285 4.43 4.78 -10.38
CA LEU A 285 3.50 3.98 -9.58
C LEU A 285 2.64 4.89 -8.70
N ILE A 286 3.21 5.90 -8.04
CA ILE A 286 2.46 6.87 -7.24
C ILE A 286 1.38 7.54 -8.10
N GLU A 287 1.71 7.96 -9.34
CA GLU A 287 0.73 8.52 -10.27
C GLU A 287 -0.37 7.54 -10.67
N SER A 288 -0.03 6.29 -10.91
CA SER A 288 -0.99 5.26 -11.31
C SER A 288 -1.94 4.87 -10.18
N PHE A 289 -1.47 4.86 -8.94
CA PHE A 289 -2.24 4.55 -7.74
C PHE A 289 -2.80 5.79 -7.03
N LYS A 290 -2.67 6.97 -7.65
CA LYS A 290 -3.14 8.23 -7.07
C LYS A 290 -4.59 8.18 -6.60
N SER A 291 -5.49 7.54 -7.36
CA SER A 291 -6.91 7.45 -6.97
C SER A 291 -7.12 6.59 -5.72
N THR A 292 -6.32 5.56 -5.51
CA THR A 292 -6.35 4.73 -4.29
C THR A 292 -5.78 5.50 -3.10
N LEU A 293 -4.70 6.26 -3.33
CA LEU A 293 -4.06 7.10 -2.31
C LEU A 293 -4.90 8.35 -1.97
N LEU A 294 -5.77 8.84 -2.89
CA LEU A 294 -6.70 9.94 -2.63
C LEU A 294 -7.68 9.64 -1.48
N VAL A 295 -7.91 8.40 -1.13
CA VAL A 295 -8.71 8.05 0.07
C VAL A 295 -8.03 8.56 1.33
N ALA A 296 -6.71 8.43 1.43
CA ALA A 296 -5.94 8.95 2.56
C ALA A 296 -5.96 10.49 2.62
N THR A 297 -5.97 11.20 1.47
CA THR A 297 -6.01 12.68 1.46
C THR A 297 -7.36 13.25 1.91
N LYS A 298 -8.42 12.45 1.85
CA LYS A 298 -9.78 12.84 2.25
C LYS A 298 -10.20 12.25 3.59
N ALA A 299 -9.29 11.57 4.28
CA ALA A 299 -9.56 11.01 5.59
C ALA A 299 -9.58 12.11 6.66
N ASP A 300 -10.53 11.99 7.59
CA ASP A 300 -10.62 12.86 8.76
C ASP A 300 -9.54 12.51 9.79
N LEU A 301 -9.08 11.24 9.78
CA LEU A 301 -7.99 10.74 10.61
C LEU A 301 -7.16 9.71 9.83
N LEU A 302 -5.83 9.82 9.92
CA LEU A 302 -4.89 8.84 9.43
C LEU A 302 -4.38 7.97 10.58
N ILE A 303 -4.47 6.65 10.46
CA ILE A 303 -3.83 5.71 11.38
C ILE A 303 -2.53 5.26 10.72
N HIS A 304 -1.40 5.78 11.18
CA HIS A 304 -0.09 5.41 10.69
C HIS A 304 0.43 4.18 11.43
N VAL A 305 0.35 3.02 10.78
CA VAL A 305 0.78 1.74 11.36
C VAL A 305 2.24 1.49 11.06
N VAL A 306 3.03 1.33 12.14
CA VAL A 306 4.47 1.04 12.10
C VAL A 306 4.72 -0.34 12.71
N ASP A 307 5.57 -1.15 12.10
CA ASP A 307 6.01 -2.42 12.67
C ASP A 307 7.01 -2.15 13.81
N ALA A 308 6.64 -2.47 15.05
CA ALA A 308 7.51 -2.28 16.20
C ALA A 308 8.76 -3.19 16.20
N ALA A 309 8.73 -4.28 15.42
CA ALA A 309 9.80 -5.26 15.35
C ALA A 309 10.84 -4.99 14.24
N THR A 310 10.65 -3.93 13.44
CA THR A 310 11.66 -3.55 12.44
C THR A 310 12.91 -2.97 13.10
N ALA A 311 14.06 -3.17 12.47
CA ALA A 311 15.33 -2.65 12.98
C ALA A 311 15.43 -1.13 12.94
N ILE A 312 14.78 -0.49 11.92
CA ILE A 312 14.85 0.95 11.69
C ILE A 312 13.42 1.50 11.48
N PRO A 313 12.60 1.64 12.55
CA PRO A 313 11.23 2.15 12.44
C PRO A 313 11.18 3.59 11.88
N GLU A 314 12.19 4.41 12.15
CA GLU A 314 12.29 5.78 11.67
C GLU A 314 12.31 5.86 10.15
N LEU A 315 13.04 4.97 9.48
CA LEU A 315 13.11 4.92 8.03
C LEU A 315 11.74 4.63 7.41
N HIS A 316 10.97 3.74 8.03
CA HIS A 316 9.60 3.44 7.60
C HIS A 316 8.66 4.63 7.82
N ILE A 317 8.77 5.29 8.97
CA ILE A 317 8.00 6.49 9.30
C ILE A 317 8.30 7.60 8.31
N ASP A 318 9.57 7.92 8.07
CA ASP A 318 10.00 8.98 7.16
C ASP A 318 9.58 8.70 5.72
N THR A 319 9.67 7.44 5.27
CA THR A 319 9.23 7.01 3.93
C THR A 319 7.73 7.26 3.75
N VAL A 320 6.91 6.85 4.72
CA VAL A 320 5.45 7.05 4.67
C VAL A 320 5.11 8.53 4.73
N ALA A 321 5.69 9.28 5.66
CA ALA A 321 5.50 10.72 5.82
C ALA A 321 5.87 11.49 4.53
N GLY A 322 6.98 11.12 3.88
CA GLY A 322 7.41 11.70 2.60
C GLY A 322 6.37 11.51 1.50
N ILE A 323 5.80 10.30 1.38
CA ILE A 323 4.77 10.02 0.39
C ILE A 323 3.45 10.72 0.73
N LEU A 324 3.01 10.71 2.00
CA LEU A 324 1.82 11.43 2.46
C LEU A 324 1.92 12.93 2.14
N LYS A 325 3.07 13.54 2.38
CA LYS A 325 3.35 14.93 2.02
C LYS A 325 3.27 15.16 0.51
N GLN A 326 3.82 14.25 -0.29
CA GLN A 326 3.80 14.34 -1.77
C GLN A 326 2.38 14.28 -2.33
N ILE A 327 1.48 13.47 -1.74
CA ILE A 327 0.08 13.37 -2.16
C ILE A 327 -0.81 14.46 -1.56
N GLY A 328 -0.29 15.27 -0.62
CA GLY A 328 -0.97 16.44 -0.06
C GLY A 328 -2.01 16.09 1.02
N THR A 329 -1.70 15.16 1.92
CA THR A 329 -2.55 14.86 3.08
C THR A 329 -2.48 16.00 4.11
N THR A 330 -3.62 16.35 4.71
CA THR A 330 -3.76 17.42 5.72
C THR A 330 -4.46 16.96 7.00
N GLY A 331 -4.88 15.69 7.06
CA GLY A 331 -5.60 15.14 8.22
C GLY A 331 -4.70 14.92 9.44
N ASN A 332 -5.35 14.82 10.62
CA ASN A 332 -4.66 14.39 11.84
C ASN A 332 -4.10 13.00 11.67
N GLU A 333 -2.93 12.75 12.28
CA GLU A 333 -2.24 11.47 12.21
C GLU A 333 -2.13 10.85 13.61
N LEU A 334 -2.61 9.61 13.75
CA LEU A 334 -2.48 8.80 14.96
C LEU A 334 -1.44 7.70 14.70
N MET A 335 -0.29 7.78 15.37
CA MET A 335 0.77 6.80 15.22
C MET A 335 0.49 5.54 16.03
N VAL A 336 0.62 4.38 15.38
CA VAL A 336 0.30 3.07 15.98
C VAL A 336 1.45 2.10 15.74
N PHE A 337 2.15 1.70 16.81
CA PHE A 337 3.15 0.64 16.76
C PHE A 337 2.48 -0.73 16.89
N ASN A 338 2.50 -1.52 15.82
CA ASN A 338 1.94 -2.86 15.78
C ASN A 338 3.02 -3.93 15.99
N LYS A 339 2.61 -5.16 16.22
CA LYS A 339 3.47 -6.34 16.44
C LYS A 339 4.31 -6.25 17.73
N ILE A 340 3.82 -5.58 18.76
CA ILE A 340 4.51 -5.51 20.06
C ILE A 340 4.73 -6.90 20.74
N ASP A 341 4.08 -7.94 20.25
CA ASP A 341 4.29 -9.32 20.66
C ASP A 341 5.61 -9.92 20.15
N LYS A 342 6.30 -9.26 19.22
CA LYS A 342 7.57 -9.68 18.64
C LYS A 342 8.79 -8.95 19.26
N ILE A 343 8.58 -7.93 20.09
CA ILE A 343 9.66 -7.15 20.71
C ILE A 343 9.79 -7.46 22.20
N ASP A 344 11.00 -7.27 22.71
CA ASP A 344 11.27 -7.39 24.14
C ASP A 344 10.85 -6.14 24.92
N LYS A 345 10.89 -6.23 26.27
CA LYS A 345 10.47 -5.13 27.14
C LYS A 345 11.40 -3.91 27.04
N ALA A 346 12.67 -4.09 26.72
CA ALA A 346 13.62 -2.99 26.59
C ALA A 346 13.31 -2.17 25.33
N SER A 347 13.13 -2.82 24.18
CA SER A 347 12.71 -2.19 22.93
C SER A 347 11.37 -1.49 23.06
N TYR A 348 10.39 -2.12 23.74
CA TYR A 348 9.10 -1.51 24.02
C TYR A 348 9.23 -0.20 24.78
N ASN A 349 10.02 -0.19 25.87
CA ASN A 349 10.22 1.02 26.68
C ASN A 349 10.92 2.14 25.90
N LEU A 350 11.90 1.81 25.05
CA LEU A 350 12.58 2.79 24.17
C LEU A 350 11.61 3.44 23.19
N LEU A 351 10.75 2.65 22.56
CA LEU A 351 9.73 3.17 21.66
C LEU A 351 8.71 4.03 22.40
N LEU A 352 8.29 3.63 23.60
CA LEU A 352 7.36 4.41 24.43
C LEU A 352 7.95 5.75 24.85
N GLU A 353 9.23 5.80 25.22
CA GLU A 353 9.93 7.03 25.57
C GLU A 353 10.05 7.97 24.34
N LYS A 354 10.36 7.40 23.18
CA LYS A 354 10.55 8.18 21.95
C LYS A 354 9.24 8.67 21.36
N TYR A 355 8.16 7.89 21.46
CA TYR A 355 6.84 8.17 20.90
C TYR A 355 5.74 8.10 21.97
N PRO A 356 5.71 9.03 22.93
CA PRO A 356 4.82 8.96 24.09
C PRO A 356 3.33 9.05 23.73
N ASN A 357 2.99 9.66 22.59
CA ASN A 357 1.61 9.78 22.11
C ASN A 357 1.19 8.66 21.16
N ALA A 358 2.06 7.68 20.91
CA ALA A 358 1.73 6.57 20.03
C ALA A 358 0.98 5.47 20.76
N ILE A 359 0.14 4.74 20.04
CA ILE A 359 -0.58 3.59 20.58
C ILE A 359 0.18 2.31 20.24
N PHE A 360 0.30 1.43 21.21
CA PHE A 360 1.06 0.19 21.09
C PHE A 360 0.13 -1.02 21.07
N ILE A 361 0.09 -1.75 19.93
CA ILE A 361 -0.84 -2.85 19.72
C ILE A 361 -0.16 -4.14 19.24
N SER A 362 -0.86 -5.24 19.43
CA SER A 362 -0.65 -6.47 18.66
C SER A 362 -1.96 -6.87 17.99
N SER A 363 -2.09 -6.60 16.71
CA SER A 363 -3.26 -7.01 15.91
C SER A 363 -3.43 -8.54 15.91
N LEU A 364 -2.33 -9.30 15.99
CA LEU A 364 -2.37 -10.76 16.03
C LEU A 364 -2.89 -11.28 17.37
N LYS A 365 -2.40 -10.72 18.51
CA LYS A 365 -2.77 -11.12 19.86
C LYS A 365 -3.96 -10.37 20.43
N ASN A 366 -4.58 -9.49 19.67
CA ASN A 366 -5.72 -8.64 20.06
C ASN A 366 -5.42 -7.76 21.29
N LYS A 367 -4.18 -7.22 21.40
CA LYS A 367 -3.71 -6.40 22.50
C LYS A 367 -3.71 -4.94 22.10
N GLY A 368 -4.18 -4.03 22.97
CA GLY A 368 -4.24 -2.59 22.68
C GLY A 368 -5.31 -2.19 21.66
N ILE A 369 -6.19 -3.10 21.21
CA ILE A 369 -7.24 -2.80 20.23
C ILE A 369 -8.36 -1.96 20.83
N PRO A 370 -8.87 -2.24 22.05
CA PRO A 370 -9.87 -1.38 22.68
C PRO A 370 -9.38 0.05 22.88
N GLU A 371 -8.14 0.23 23.32
CA GLU A 371 -7.49 1.52 23.51
C GLU A 371 -7.35 2.29 22.18
N LEU A 372 -7.01 1.58 21.10
CA LEU A 372 -6.98 2.18 19.77
C LEU A 372 -8.36 2.66 19.30
N ILE A 373 -9.42 1.85 19.52
CA ILE A 373 -10.80 2.24 19.16
C ILE A 373 -11.22 3.49 19.93
N GLU A 374 -10.88 3.57 21.23
CA GLU A 374 -11.16 4.73 22.05
C GLU A 374 -10.44 5.98 21.55
N SER A 375 -9.14 5.87 21.24
CA SER A 375 -8.38 7.00 20.69
C SER A 375 -8.88 7.45 19.33
N ILE A 376 -9.32 6.52 18.46
CA ILE A 376 -10.00 6.88 17.20
C ILE A 376 -11.29 7.68 17.49
N ALA A 377 -12.06 7.26 18.47
CA ALA A 377 -13.28 7.96 18.85
C ALA A 377 -13.02 9.35 19.43
N GLU A 378 -11.96 9.50 20.25
CA GLU A 378 -11.52 10.78 20.80
C GLU A 378 -11.08 11.77 19.73
N GLU A 379 -10.24 11.32 18.80
CA GLU A 379 -9.75 12.15 17.67
C GLU A 379 -10.92 12.64 16.78
N ILE A 380 -11.85 11.78 16.45
CA ILE A 380 -12.98 12.08 15.55
C ILE A 380 -14.07 12.89 16.28
N TYR A 381 -14.48 12.46 17.46
CA TYR A 381 -15.69 12.96 18.14
C TYR A 381 -15.41 13.75 19.43
N GLY A 382 -14.15 13.84 19.86
CA GLY A 382 -13.75 14.45 21.15
C GLY A 382 -13.91 13.48 22.32
N GLU A 383 -13.57 13.96 23.51
CA GLU A 383 -13.67 13.20 24.75
C GLU A 383 -15.11 12.78 25.07
N ALA A 384 -15.28 11.67 25.80
CA ALA A 384 -16.56 11.26 26.32
C ALA A 384 -16.96 12.16 27.46
N LEU A 385 -18.13 12.78 27.37
CA LEU A 385 -18.70 13.67 28.38
C LEU A 385 -19.96 13.04 28.94
N PHE A 386 -20.04 12.99 30.25
CA PHE A 386 -21.29 12.72 30.96
C PHE A 386 -21.90 14.03 31.46
N GLY A 387 -23.21 14.22 31.29
CA GLY A 387 -23.85 15.44 31.76
C GLY A 387 -25.35 15.45 31.52
N LYS A 388 -26.02 16.49 32.11
CA LYS A 388 -27.41 16.82 31.83
C LYS A 388 -27.47 17.86 30.71
N TYR A 389 -28.35 17.62 29.75
CA TYR A 389 -28.51 18.46 28.58
C TYR A 389 -29.98 18.77 28.34
N THR A 390 -30.30 20.02 27.95
CA THR A 390 -31.60 20.36 27.42
C THR A 390 -31.67 20.08 25.93
N VAL A 391 -32.68 19.36 25.49
CA VAL A 391 -32.88 18.99 24.09
C VAL A 391 -34.33 19.16 23.68
N LYS A 392 -34.57 19.42 22.39
CA LYS A 392 -35.93 19.42 21.86
C LYS A 392 -36.43 17.98 21.68
N PRO A 393 -37.71 17.69 21.93
CA PRO A 393 -38.27 16.34 21.72
C PRO A 393 -37.99 15.77 20.32
N ALA A 394 -38.00 16.62 19.29
CA ALA A 394 -37.69 16.24 17.88
C ALA A 394 -36.26 15.76 17.65
N ASP A 395 -35.30 16.16 18.51
CA ASP A 395 -33.89 15.81 18.35
C ASP A 395 -33.51 14.55 19.14
N LEU A 396 -34.39 14.01 19.98
CA LEU A 396 -34.10 12.86 20.84
C LEU A 396 -33.66 11.63 20.06
N GLU A 397 -34.37 11.30 18.98
CA GLU A 397 -34.00 10.16 18.09
C GLU A 397 -32.60 10.34 17.48
N LYS A 398 -32.26 11.56 17.06
CA LYS A 398 -30.95 11.86 16.50
C LYS A 398 -29.86 11.75 17.55
N ILE A 399 -30.12 12.25 18.77
CA ILE A 399 -29.17 12.19 19.89
C ILE A 399 -28.92 10.75 20.32
N SER A 400 -29.96 9.90 20.36
CA SER A 400 -29.83 8.48 20.72
C SER A 400 -28.92 7.67 19.76
N ARG A 401 -28.68 8.17 18.54
CA ARG A 401 -27.72 7.55 17.59
C ARG A 401 -26.26 7.85 17.93
N PHE A 402 -26.00 8.95 18.63
CA PHE A 402 -24.65 9.46 18.88
C PHE A 402 -24.26 9.49 20.35
N GLY A 403 -25.15 9.06 21.25
CA GLY A 403 -24.87 9.02 22.67
C GLY A 403 -25.82 8.06 23.41
N LYS A 404 -25.37 7.62 24.57
CA LYS A 404 -26.14 6.73 25.44
C LYS A 404 -26.97 7.55 26.40
N ILE A 405 -28.31 7.57 26.21
CA ILE A 405 -29.25 8.22 27.08
C ILE A 405 -29.46 7.33 28.30
N LEU A 406 -29.26 7.88 29.50
CA LEU A 406 -29.41 7.18 30.78
C LEU A 406 -30.71 7.53 31.46
N ASN A 407 -31.17 8.80 31.41
CA ASN A 407 -32.40 9.27 31.98
C ASN A 407 -33.04 10.34 31.09
N VAL A 408 -34.37 10.46 31.14
CA VAL A 408 -35.14 11.47 30.39
C VAL A 408 -36.21 12.05 31.33
N GLU A 409 -36.12 13.35 31.55
CA GLU A 409 -37.11 14.11 32.33
C GLU A 409 -37.87 15.07 31.39
N ASN A 410 -39.19 15.09 31.47
CA ASN A 410 -40.03 15.95 30.63
C ASN A 410 -40.26 17.29 31.33
N GLU A 411 -39.87 18.37 30.68
CA GLU A 411 -40.24 19.73 30.98
C GLU A 411 -41.25 20.25 29.94
N SER A 412 -41.93 21.36 30.22
CA SER A 412 -43.06 21.81 29.39
C SER A 412 -42.75 21.96 27.90
N ASP A 413 -41.57 22.49 27.54
CA ASP A 413 -41.20 22.81 26.17
C ASP A 413 -39.91 22.09 25.68
N TYR A 414 -39.21 21.37 26.57
CA TYR A 414 -37.96 20.66 26.29
C TYR A 414 -37.83 19.40 27.16
N LEU A 415 -36.88 18.58 26.81
CA LEU A 415 -36.46 17.41 27.58
C LEU A 415 -35.15 17.70 28.28
N VAL A 416 -35.03 17.30 29.54
CA VAL A 416 -33.73 17.22 30.23
C VAL A 416 -33.29 15.77 30.18
N ILE A 417 -32.15 15.52 29.58
CA ILE A 417 -31.63 14.17 29.43
C ILE A 417 -30.26 14.04 30.12
N GLU A 418 -30.09 12.94 30.84
CA GLU A 418 -28.74 12.50 31.27
C GLU A 418 -28.14 11.66 30.18
N LEU A 419 -27.00 12.10 29.67
CA LEU A 419 -26.44 11.60 28.43
C LEU A 419 -24.92 11.39 28.56
N ASN A 420 -24.43 10.24 28.10
CA ASN A 420 -23.04 10.04 27.81
C ASN A 420 -22.85 10.28 26.31
N ILE A 421 -22.11 11.30 25.92
CA ILE A 421 -21.94 11.73 24.53
C ILE A 421 -20.54 12.30 24.34
N ARG A 422 -20.02 12.23 23.12
CA ARG A 422 -18.74 12.84 22.77
C ARG A 422 -18.86 14.35 22.61
N GLU A 423 -17.83 15.09 23.05
CA GLU A 423 -17.83 16.55 23.15
C GLU A 423 -18.25 17.26 21.84
N LYS A 424 -17.63 16.89 20.71
CA LYS A 424 -17.95 17.53 19.41
C LYS A 424 -19.39 17.25 18.97
N LEU A 425 -19.94 16.10 19.37
CA LEU A 425 -21.33 15.73 19.09
C LEU A 425 -22.30 16.45 20.03
N ALA A 426 -21.96 16.57 21.31
CA ALA A 426 -22.74 17.34 22.29
C ALA A 426 -22.89 18.78 21.82
N ASN A 427 -21.78 19.43 21.44
CA ASN A 427 -21.77 20.82 20.96
C ASN A 427 -22.61 21.01 19.68
N LYS A 428 -22.78 19.96 18.86
CA LYS A 428 -23.56 20.01 17.61
C LYS A 428 -25.03 19.71 17.80
N LEU A 429 -25.37 18.82 18.74
CA LEU A 429 -26.72 18.22 18.86
C LEU A 429 -27.51 18.74 20.05
N CYS A 430 -26.84 19.18 21.13
CA CYS A 430 -27.50 19.63 22.35
C CYS A 430 -27.55 21.15 22.39
N SER A 431 -28.70 21.70 22.76
CA SER A 431 -28.92 23.16 22.74
C SER A 431 -28.17 23.89 23.85
N ASN A 432 -28.12 23.29 25.07
CA ASN A 432 -27.37 23.81 26.21
C ASN A 432 -26.97 22.68 27.16
N LYS A 433 -25.72 22.77 27.69
CA LYS A 433 -25.27 21.91 28.79
C LYS A 433 -25.74 22.55 30.09
N ILE A 434 -26.54 21.83 30.88
CA ILE A 434 -26.84 22.23 32.25
C ILE A 434 -25.59 21.86 33.06
N MET A 435 -24.84 22.88 33.50
CA MET A 435 -23.66 22.65 34.32
C MET A 435 -24.05 22.14 35.70
N GLU A 436 -23.98 20.83 35.91
CA GLU A 436 -23.68 20.26 37.21
C GLU A 436 -22.41 19.43 37.02
N ASN A 437 -21.29 19.92 37.62
CA ASN A 437 -20.05 19.16 37.73
C ASN A 437 -20.33 17.94 38.62
N TYR A 438 -20.52 16.79 38.00
CA TYR A 438 -20.28 15.52 38.69
C TYR A 438 -18.84 15.12 38.39
N GLU A 439 -17.93 15.43 39.28
CA GLU A 439 -16.64 14.77 39.40
C GLU A 439 -16.92 13.27 39.61
N ASN A 440 -16.32 12.48 38.69
CA ASN A 440 -16.04 11.04 38.79
C ASN A 440 -16.80 10.23 39.86
N ALA A 441 -17.74 9.38 39.43
CA ALA A 441 -18.16 8.20 40.14
C ALA A 441 -17.69 6.94 39.39
#